data_3bba29d0400afabcbe2cfec121123ba0
#
_entry.id   3bba29d0400afabcbe2cfec121123ba0
#
_cell.length_a   1.000
_cell.length_b   1.000
_cell.length_c   1.000
_cell.angle_alpha   90.00
_cell.angle_beta   90.00
_cell.angle_gamma   90.00
#
_symmetry.space_group_name_H-M   'P 1'
#
loop_
_entity.id
_entity.type
_entity.pdbx_description
1 polymer ?
#
loop_
_entity_poly.entity_id
_entity_poly.type
_entity_poly.pdbx_seq_one_letter_code
_entity_poly.pdbx_strand_id
1 'polypeptide(L)'
;YFIYGAYMKKYRCTICGYIYDEAKEGVKFTDLPDDWKCPLCGAPKNLFEEVVEETTTDEVQEEIIPSEVAEESADLRELTPAEIAYICSNLARGAEKEYLFEEQQLFTELFKHFESRIEPMPGSLDDVVNLMTEDSKLFDTAFATSDKYNDRGSKRVLTWASKTTNIVKSILDNYQKEGLDYLKNTKIWVCDICGFVYIGDTPPVVCPICKVPSLKIMEVQ
;
A
#
# COMPACT_ATOMS: atom_id res chain seq x y z
N TYR A 1 -46.90 7.64 11.79
CA TYR A 1 -45.75 7.14 12.57
C TYR A 1 -44.55 7.06 11.62
N PHE A 2 -43.68 8.08 11.61
CA PHE A 2 -42.43 8.11 10.90
C PHE A 2 -41.41 7.34 11.76
N ILE A 3 -40.95 6.19 11.27
CA ILE A 3 -39.83 5.46 11.85
C ILE A 3 -38.56 6.20 11.38
N TYR A 4 -37.87 6.86 12.31
CA TYR A 4 -36.51 7.35 12.09
C TYR A 4 -35.60 6.15 11.82
N GLY A 5 -35.27 5.92 10.55
CA GLY A 5 -34.23 4.98 10.16
C GLY A 5 -32.90 5.46 10.75
N ALA A 6 -32.30 4.65 11.61
CA ALA A 6 -30.95 4.92 12.11
C ALA A 6 -30.00 5.05 10.91
N TYR A 7 -29.41 6.24 10.78
CA TYR A 7 -28.43 6.50 9.72
C TYR A 7 -27.20 5.63 10.00
N MET A 8 -27.07 4.54 9.25
CA MET A 8 -25.92 3.61 9.36
C MET A 8 -24.74 4.25 8.65
N LYS A 9 -23.64 4.37 9.37
CA LYS A 9 -22.44 5.05 8.92
C LYS A 9 -21.43 4.08 8.31
N LYS A 10 -20.53 4.62 7.52
CA LYS A 10 -19.36 3.91 7.00
C LYS A 10 -18.11 4.56 7.56
N TYR A 11 -17.12 3.74 7.90
CA TYR A 11 -15.83 4.19 8.40
C TYR A 11 -14.71 3.61 7.54
N ARG A 12 -13.77 4.44 7.15
CA ARG A 12 -12.64 4.04 6.31
C ARG A 12 -11.36 4.00 7.13
N CYS A 13 -10.65 2.88 7.06
CA CYS A 13 -9.29 2.77 7.59
C CYS A 13 -8.35 3.68 6.80
N THR A 14 -7.67 4.61 7.46
CA THR A 14 -6.73 5.55 6.84
C THR A 14 -5.47 4.84 6.31
N ILE A 15 -5.13 3.67 6.85
CA ILE A 15 -3.96 2.89 6.46
C ILE A 15 -4.19 2.11 5.16
N CYS A 16 -5.23 1.26 5.11
CA CYS A 16 -5.44 0.34 3.98
C CYS A 16 -6.68 0.64 3.14
N GLY A 17 -7.53 1.58 3.56
CA GLY A 17 -8.77 1.92 2.88
C GLY A 17 -9.91 0.90 3.08
N TYR A 18 -9.80 -0.04 4.03
CA TYR A 18 -10.90 -0.94 4.40
C TYR A 18 -12.11 -0.11 4.84
N ILE A 19 -13.29 -0.47 4.35
CA ILE A 19 -14.55 0.18 4.72
C ILE A 19 -15.30 -0.71 5.70
N TYR A 20 -15.46 -0.25 6.92
CA TYR A 20 -16.40 -0.80 7.88
C TYR A 20 -17.78 -0.20 7.59
N ASP A 21 -18.72 -1.02 7.22
CA ASP A 21 -20.09 -0.62 6.86
C ASP A 21 -21.04 -1.12 7.96
N GLU A 22 -21.53 -0.22 8.80
CA GLU A 22 -22.42 -0.57 9.91
C GLU A 22 -23.68 -1.32 9.46
N ALA A 23 -24.14 -1.06 8.23
CA ALA A 23 -25.30 -1.75 7.67
C ALA A 23 -25.02 -3.23 7.35
N LYS A 24 -23.76 -3.55 7.00
CA LYS A 24 -23.34 -4.92 6.68
C LYS A 24 -22.93 -5.70 7.92
N GLU A 25 -22.22 -5.02 8.82
CA GLU A 25 -21.66 -5.65 10.03
C GLU A 25 -22.70 -5.80 11.16
N GLY A 26 -23.80 -5.02 11.09
CA GLY A 26 -24.88 -5.07 12.08
C GLY A 26 -24.52 -4.50 13.45
N VAL A 27 -23.33 -3.94 13.61
CA VAL A 27 -22.82 -3.32 14.84
C VAL A 27 -22.33 -1.91 14.50
N LYS A 28 -22.62 -0.94 15.38
CA LYS A 28 -22.09 0.41 15.20
C LYS A 28 -20.58 0.41 15.43
N PHE A 29 -19.87 1.18 14.65
CA PHE A 29 -18.42 1.31 14.78
C PHE A 29 -18.00 1.82 16.16
N THR A 30 -18.82 2.71 16.74
CA THR A 30 -18.62 3.23 18.10
C THR A 30 -18.70 2.15 19.18
N ASP A 31 -19.53 1.12 18.96
CA ASP A 31 -19.80 0.05 19.93
C ASP A 31 -18.78 -1.11 19.85
N LEU A 32 -17.84 -1.04 18.89
CA LEU A 32 -16.72 -1.98 18.82
C LEU A 32 -15.78 -1.80 20.04
N PRO A 33 -15.18 -2.90 20.55
CA PRO A 33 -14.19 -2.84 21.63
C PRO A 33 -13.04 -1.86 21.31
N ASP A 34 -12.43 -1.26 22.31
CA ASP A 34 -11.33 -0.31 22.12
C ASP A 34 -10.07 -0.98 21.55
N ASP A 35 -9.91 -2.27 21.78
CA ASP A 35 -8.82 -3.11 21.25
C ASP A 35 -9.11 -3.69 19.87
N TRP A 36 -10.26 -3.34 19.26
CA TRP A 36 -10.61 -3.79 17.93
C TRP A 36 -9.61 -3.26 16.90
N LYS A 37 -9.19 -4.13 16.00
CA LYS A 37 -8.21 -3.83 14.94
C LYS A 37 -8.82 -4.04 13.57
N CYS A 38 -8.33 -3.30 12.60
CA CYS A 38 -8.71 -3.46 11.21
C CYS A 38 -8.46 -4.90 10.73
N PRO A 39 -9.46 -5.62 10.18
CA PRO A 39 -9.29 -7.00 9.77
C PRO A 39 -8.34 -7.19 8.58
N LEU A 40 -7.97 -6.11 7.87
CA LEU A 40 -7.05 -6.19 6.74
C LEU A 40 -5.61 -5.86 7.09
N CYS A 41 -5.35 -4.90 7.98
CA CYS A 41 -4.00 -4.40 8.22
C CYS A 41 -3.62 -4.34 9.71
N GLY A 42 -4.54 -4.75 10.61
CA GLY A 42 -4.29 -4.70 12.04
C GLY A 42 -4.26 -3.29 12.65
N ALA A 43 -4.55 -2.23 11.88
CA ALA A 43 -4.58 -0.86 12.38
C ALA A 43 -5.60 -0.70 13.49
N PRO A 44 -5.30 0.04 14.58
CA PRO A 44 -6.23 0.26 15.68
C PRO A 44 -7.43 1.12 15.27
N LYS A 45 -8.52 1.00 16.02
CA LYS A 45 -9.81 1.67 15.77
C LYS A 45 -9.71 3.19 15.56
N ASN A 46 -8.80 3.86 16.25
CA ASN A 46 -8.60 5.31 16.16
C ASN A 46 -8.02 5.80 14.82
N LEU A 47 -7.60 4.89 13.93
CA LEU A 47 -7.17 5.20 12.58
C LEU A 47 -8.29 5.02 11.54
N PHE A 48 -9.53 5.10 11.97
CA PHE A 48 -10.68 5.09 11.08
C PHE A 48 -11.36 6.46 11.07
N GLU A 49 -11.77 6.88 9.89
CA GLU A 49 -12.50 8.13 9.65
C GLU A 49 -13.89 7.83 9.11
N GLU A 50 -14.88 8.60 9.56
CA GLU A 50 -16.25 8.52 9.03
C GLU A 50 -16.27 8.94 7.56
N VAL A 51 -16.87 8.10 6.71
CA VAL A 51 -17.08 8.43 5.29
C VAL A 51 -18.34 9.28 5.19
N VAL A 52 -18.16 10.59 5.01
CA VAL A 52 -19.26 11.49 4.68
C VAL A 52 -19.51 11.37 3.18
N GLU A 53 -20.68 10.90 2.76
CA GLU A 53 -21.09 10.95 1.36
C GLU A 53 -21.39 12.42 1.02
N GLU A 54 -20.39 13.13 0.47
CA GLU A 54 -20.59 14.46 -0.08
C GLU A 54 -21.50 14.34 -1.31
N THR A 55 -22.70 14.90 -1.18
CA THR A 55 -23.51 15.27 -2.34
C THR A 55 -22.74 16.34 -3.10
N THR A 56 -22.34 16.01 -4.32
CA THR A 56 -21.67 16.93 -5.24
C THR A 56 -22.48 18.20 -5.42
N THR A 57 -22.05 19.26 -4.76
CA THR A 57 -22.29 20.62 -5.19
C THR A 57 -20.93 21.17 -5.62
N ASP A 58 -20.85 21.53 -6.90
CA ASP A 58 -19.74 22.25 -7.48
C ASP A 58 -19.48 23.56 -6.72
N GLU A 59 -18.57 23.54 -5.77
CA GLU A 59 -17.91 24.74 -5.27
C GLU A 59 -16.41 24.58 -5.51
N VAL A 60 -15.93 25.47 -6.35
CA VAL A 60 -14.55 25.67 -6.71
C VAL A 60 -13.72 25.83 -5.42
N GLN A 61 -13.01 24.77 -5.02
CA GLN A 61 -12.02 24.88 -3.99
C GLN A 61 -10.78 25.55 -4.60
N GLU A 62 -10.40 26.67 -3.98
CA GLU A 62 -9.15 27.38 -4.28
C GLU A 62 -8.00 26.37 -4.34
N GLU A 63 -7.32 26.38 -5.50
CA GLU A 63 -6.08 25.67 -5.74
C GLU A 63 -5.09 26.01 -4.61
N ILE A 64 -4.88 25.08 -3.70
CA ILE A 64 -3.60 25.01 -3.00
C ILE A 64 -2.60 24.59 -4.07
N ILE A 65 -2.06 25.54 -4.77
CA ILE A 65 -0.89 25.37 -5.62
C ILE A 65 0.23 25.00 -4.64
N PRO A 66 0.72 23.75 -4.63
CA PRO A 66 1.94 23.45 -3.90
C PRO A 66 2.99 24.37 -4.50
N SER A 67 3.58 25.22 -3.66
CA SER A 67 4.68 26.10 -4.05
C SER A 67 5.63 25.32 -4.94
N GLU A 68 5.81 25.83 -6.16
CA GLU A 68 6.82 25.48 -7.14
C GLU A 68 7.39 24.07 -6.91
N VAL A 69 6.89 23.11 -7.72
CA VAL A 69 7.67 21.90 -7.98
C VAL A 69 9.00 22.45 -8.45
N ALA A 70 9.98 22.52 -7.53
CA ALA A 70 11.33 22.79 -7.91
C ALA A 70 11.60 21.87 -9.10
N GLU A 71 11.95 22.42 -10.24
CA GLU A 71 12.71 21.71 -11.24
C GLU A 71 14.04 21.38 -10.54
N GLU A 72 13.99 20.46 -9.57
CA GLU A 72 15.17 19.74 -9.17
C GLU A 72 15.63 19.12 -10.47
N SER A 73 16.66 19.73 -11.04
CA SER A 73 17.52 19.06 -11.98
C SER A 73 17.70 17.69 -11.39
N ALA A 74 17.09 16.67 -12.00
CA ALA A 74 17.22 15.30 -11.55
C ALA A 74 18.71 15.08 -11.45
N ASP A 75 19.24 15.17 -10.24
CA ASP A 75 20.65 14.97 -9.97
C ASP A 75 20.86 13.52 -10.37
N LEU A 76 21.42 13.31 -11.56
CA LEU A 76 21.64 12.01 -12.16
C LEU A 76 22.71 11.31 -11.33
N ARG A 77 22.34 10.93 -10.11
CA ARG A 77 23.22 10.16 -9.25
C ARG A 77 23.40 8.77 -9.83
N GLU A 78 24.55 8.21 -9.61
CA GLU A 78 24.80 6.82 -9.94
C GLU A 78 23.93 5.91 -9.06
N LEU A 79 23.21 4.98 -9.70
CA LEU A 79 22.39 4.01 -8.99
C LEU A 79 23.27 2.89 -8.42
N THR A 80 22.91 2.44 -7.23
CA THR A 80 23.54 1.27 -6.61
C THR A 80 23.15 -0.01 -7.34
N PRO A 81 23.97 -1.08 -7.24
CA PRO A 81 23.60 -2.39 -7.80
C PRO A 81 22.24 -2.89 -7.33
N ALA A 82 21.86 -2.64 -6.09
CA ALA A 82 20.57 -3.01 -5.54
C ALA A 82 19.43 -2.28 -6.24
N GLU A 83 19.53 -0.96 -6.42
CA GLU A 83 18.51 -0.17 -7.12
C GLU A 83 18.35 -0.63 -8.57
N ILE A 84 19.45 -0.86 -9.28
CA ILE A 84 19.41 -1.36 -10.66
C ILE A 84 18.76 -2.75 -10.70
N ALA A 85 19.13 -3.65 -9.78
CA ALA A 85 18.52 -4.97 -9.69
C ALA A 85 17.00 -4.88 -9.52
N TYR A 86 16.49 -4.06 -8.59
CA TYR A 86 15.05 -3.91 -8.37
C TYR A 86 14.33 -3.29 -9.56
N ILE A 87 14.94 -2.31 -10.23
CA ILE A 87 14.40 -1.74 -11.48
C ILE A 87 14.28 -2.84 -12.54
N CYS A 88 15.34 -3.62 -12.77
CA CYS A 88 15.32 -4.70 -13.74
C CYS A 88 14.28 -5.78 -13.40
N SER A 89 14.12 -6.15 -12.13
CA SER A 89 13.09 -7.08 -11.68
C SER A 89 11.68 -6.58 -12.01
N ASN A 90 11.40 -5.29 -11.76
CA ASN A 90 10.12 -4.69 -12.08
C ASN A 90 9.86 -4.61 -13.58
N LEU A 91 10.88 -4.28 -14.38
CA LEU A 91 10.78 -4.26 -15.85
C LEU A 91 10.55 -5.67 -16.42
N ALA A 92 11.23 -6.69 -15.89
CA ALA A 92 11.00 -8.10 -16.27
C ALA A 92 9.53 -8.49 -16.04
N ARG A 93 8.99 -8.10 -14.88
CA ARG A 93 7.60 -8.36 -14.52
C ARG A 93 6.59 -7.58 -15.36
N GLY A 94 6.93 -6.36 -15.74
CA GLY A 94 6.15 -5.56 -16.70
C GLY A 94 6.11 -6.22 -18.08
N ALA A 95 7.28 -6.61 -18.59
CA ALA A 95 7.41 -7.29 -19.89
C ALA A 95 6.64 -8.62 -19.93
N GLU A 96 6.69 -9.42 -18.84
CA GLU A 96 5.90 -10.65 -18.73
C GLU A 96 4.39 -10.39 -18.91
N LYS A 97 3.87 -9.34 -18.29
CA LYS A 97 2.44 -8.98 -18.36
C LYS A 97 2.03 -8.47 -19.74
N GLU A 98 2.97 -7.90 -20.48
CA GLU A 98 2.77 -7.44 -21.87
C GLU A 98 3.06 -8.54 -22.90
N TYR A 99 3.39 -9.76 -22.46
CA TYR A 99 3.78 -10.90 -23.30
C TYR A 99 5.06 -10.65 -24.13
N LEU A 100 5.94 -9.76 -23.66
CA LEU A 100 7.23 -9.42 -24.25
C LEU A 100 8.31 -10.36 -23.65
N PHE A 101 8.31 -11.61 -24.08
CA PHE A 101 9.11 -12.67 -23.44
C PHE A 101 10.62 -12.50 -23.65
N GLU A 102 11.07 -11.93 -24.75
CA GLU A 102 12.49 -11.65 -25.00
C GLU A 102 12.98 -10.56 -24.05
N GLU A 103 12.24 -9.47 -23.90
CA GLU A 103 12.54 -8.37 -23.00
C GLU A 103 12.47 -8.82 -21.53
N GLN A 104 11.49 -9.65 -21.19
CA GLN A 104 11.42 -10.27 -19.87
C GLN A 104 12.70 -11.05 -19.54
N GLN A 105 13.18 -11.87 -20.47
CA GLN A 105 14.40 -12.66 -20.28
C GLN A 105 15.61 -11.75 -20.10
N LEU A 106 15.78 -10.74 -20.94
CA LEU A 106 16.91 -9.79 -20.86
C LEU A 106 16.90 -9.03 -19.51
N PHE A 107 15.76 -8.52 -19.07
CA PHE A 107 15.65 -7.87 -17.77
C PHE A 107 15.89 -8.85 -16.61
N THR A 108 15.50 -10.10 -16.75
CA THR A 108 15.78 -11.13 -15.73
C THR A 108 17.28 -11.43 -15.65
N GLU A 109 18.00 -11.45 -16.76
CA GLU A 109 19.45 -11.63 -16.79
C GLU A 109 20.17 -10.42 -16.17
N LEU A 110 19.73 -9.19 -16.48
CA LEU A 110 20.24 -7.98 -15.86
C LEU A 110 19.97 -7.97 -14.34
N PHE A 111 18.77 -8.34 -13.91
CA PHE A 111 18.45 -8.49 -12.50
C PHE A 111 19.46 -9.39 -11.79
N LYS A 112 19.66 -10.62 -12.28
CA LYS A 112 20.61 -11.59 -11.69
C LYS A 112 22.04 -11.06 -11.67
N HIS A 113 22.45 -10.35 -12.73
CA HIS A 113 23.76 -9.77 -12.82
C HIS A 113 24.02 -8.71 -11.75
N PHE A 114 23.07 -7.81 -11.51
CA PHE A 114 23.19 -6.77 -10.48
C PHE A 114 22.91 -7.33 -9.08
N GLU A 115 21.97 -8.26 -8.93
CA GLU A 115 21.70 -8.93 -7.65
C GLU A 115 22.95 -9.59 -7.08
N SER A 116 23.76 -10.25 -7.94
CA SER A 116 25.03 -10.87 -7.53
C SER A 116 26.10 -9.90 -7.04
N ARG A 117 25.90 -8.60 -7.23
CA ARG A 117 26.80 -7.51 -6.84
C ARG A 117 26.29 -6.72 -5.63
N ILE A 118 25.14 -7.10 -5.09
CA ILE A 118 24.61 -6.46 -3.89
C ILE A 118 25.48 -6.90 -2.71
N GLU A 119 26.11 -5.93 -2.08
CA GLU A 119 26.81 -6.17 -0.82
C GLU A 119 25.80 -6.12 0.34
N PRO A 120 25.84 -7.09 1.25
CA PRO A 120 24.97 -7.05 2.43
C PRO A 120 25.23 -5.78 3.24
N MET A 121 24.19 -4.96 3.39
CA MET A 121 24.25 -3.80 4.29
C MET A 121 23.82 -4.22 5.70
N PRO A 122 24.61 -3.89 6.74
CA PRO A 122 24.12 -4.02 8.10
C PRO A 122 22.97 -3.06 8.29
N GLY A 123 21.88 -3.54 8.84
CA GLY A 123 20.69 -2.73 9.11
C GLY A 123 19.83 -3.38 10.17
N SER A 124 19.02 -2.57 10.80
CA SER A 124 18.02 -3.00 11.76
C SER A 124 16.62 -2.87 11.18
N LEU A 125 15.62 -3.44 11.87
CA LEU A 125 14.23 -3.24 11.52
C LEU A 125 13.83 -1.76 11.61
N ASP A 126 14.41 -1.03 12.56
CA ASP A 126 14.19 0.40 12.75
C ASP A 126 14.68 1.21 11.53
N ASP A 127 15.81 0.82 10.93
CA ASP A 127 16.31 1.45 9.71
C ASP A 127 15.34 1.27 8.55
N VAL A 128 14.75 0.07 8.41
CA VAL A 128 13.72 -0.19 7.39
C VAL A 128 12.49 0.67 7.60
N VAL A 129 11.98 0.77 8.84
CA VAL A 129 10.81 1.59 9.16
C VAL A 129 11.09 3.08 8.92
N ASN A 130 12.30 3.54 9.21
CA ASN A 130 12.72 4.92 8.94
C ASN A 130 12.76 5.21 7.43
N LEU A 131 13.36 4.35 6.63
CA LEU A 131 13.39 4.48 5.17
C LEU A 131 11.98 4.49 4.57
N MET A 132 11.10 3.59 5.02
CA MET A 132 9.70 3.58 4.58
C MET A 132 8.95 4.86 4.97
N THR A 133 9.32 5.47 6.08
CA THR A 133 8.74 6.74 6.52
C THR A 133 9.19 7.90 5.64
N GLU A 134 10.46 7.92 5.24
CA GLU A 134 10.97 8.91 4.28
C GLU A 134 10.30 8.75 2.91
N ASP A 135 10.23 7.53 2.37
CA ASP A 135 9.52 7.24 1.11
C ASP A 135 8.05 7.69 1.15
N SER A 136 7.40 7.50 2.30
CA SER A 136 5.99 7.89 2.45
C SER A 136 5.76 9.40 2.28
N LYS A 137 6.75 10.24 2.60
CA LYS A 137 6.67 11.69 2.42
C LYS A 137 6.65 12.10 0.95
N LEU A 138 7.17 11.26 0.06
CA LEU A 138 7.23 11.53 -1.38
C LEU A 138 5.90 11.25 -2.09
N PHE A 139 4.99 10.50 -1.49
CA PHE A 139 3.72 10.16 -2.13
C PHE A 139 2.86 11.38 -2.45
N ASP A 140 2.80 12.38 -1.55
CA ASP A 140 1.98 13.58 -1.76
C ASP A 140 2.48 14.37 -2.98
N THR A 141 3.80 14.57 -3.10
CA THR A 141 4.41 15.22 -4.26
C THR A 141 4.18 14.42 -5.54
N ALA A 142 4.32 13.09 -5.48
CA ALA A 142 4.09 12.22 -6.63
C ALA A 142 2.62 12.24 -7.09
N PHE A 143 1.66 12.24 -6.15
CA PHE A 143 0.25 12.40 -6.47
C PHE A 143 -0.05 13.75 -7.11
N ALA A 144 0.46 14.86 -6.52
CA ALA A 144 0.28 16.19 -7.08
C ALA A 144 0.85 16.29 -8.51
N THR A 145 2.02 15.70 -8.75
CA THR A 145 2.64 15.63 -10.08
C THR A 145 1.77 14.84 -11.07
N SER A 146 1.27 13.67 -10.65
CA SER A 146 0.37 12.83 -11.44
C SER A 146 -0.93 13.57 -11.80
N ASP A 147 -1.49 14.33 -10.86
CA ASP A 147 -2.67 15.16 -11.08
C ASP A 147 -2.39 16.32 -12.05
N LYS A 148 -1.26 17.02 -11.88
CA LYS A 148 -0.83 18.11 -12.77
C LYS A 148 -0.75 17.68 -14.24
N TYR A 149 -0.26 16.48 -14.51
CA TYR A 149 -0.14 15.93 -15.86
C TYR A 149 -1.34 15.08 -16.29
N ASN A 150 -2.38 14.99 -15.46
CA ASN A 150 -3.57 14.15 -15.68
C ASN A 150 -3.21 12.69 -16.02
N ASP A 151 -2.14 12.19 -15.38
CA ASP A 151 -1.64 10.83 -15.59
C ASP A 151 -2.36 9.82 -14.71
N ARG A 152 -3.44 9.25 -15.24
CA ARG A 152 -4.26 8.25 -14.55
C ARG A 152 -3.50 6.95 -14.29
N GLY A 153 -2.52 6.61 -15.12
CA GLY A 153 -1.70 5.41 -14.96
C GLY A 153 -0.83 5.52 -13.72
N SER A 154 -0.03 6.57 -13.64
CA SER A 154 0.81 6.87 -12.47
C SER A 154 -0.01 7.02 -11.20
N LYS A 155 -1.15 7.72 -11.24
CA LYS A 155 -2.06 7.86 -10.09
C LYS A 155 -2.55 6.50 -9.56
N ARG A 156 -2.86 5.56 -10.46
CA ARG A 156 -3.27 4.21 -10.07
C ARG A 156 -2.12 3.44 -9.39
N VAL A 157 -0.92 3.51 -9.95
CA VAL A 157 0.28 2.86 -9.38
C VAL A 157 0.60 3.44 -8.01
N LEU A 158 0.60 4.77 -7.88
CA LEU A 158 0.82 5.46 -6.61
C LEU A 158 -0.22 5.06 -5.55
N THR A 159 -1.50 4.94 -5.95
CA THR A 159 -2.56 4.46 -5.05
C THR A 159 -2.28 3.05 -4.53
N TRP A 160 -1.75 2.15 -5.36
CA TRP A 160 -1.40 0.81 -4.90
C TRP A 160 -0.14 0.83 -4.03
N ALA A 161 0.89 1.54 -4.46
CA ALA A 161 2.16 1.64 -3.74
C ALA A 161 1.95 2.23 -2.35
N SER A 162 1.29 3.38 -2.23
CA SER A 162 1.06 4.04 -0.94
C SER A 162 0.28 3.15 0.03
N LYS A 163 -0.78 2.49 -0.43
CA LYS A 163 -1.55 1.56 0.41
C LYS A 163 -0.72 0.35 0.85
N THR A 164 0.04 -0.24 -0.07
CA THR A 164 0.90 -1.39 0.25
C THR A 164 1.99 -1.00 1.25
N THR A 165 2.67 0.12 1.03
CA THR A 165 3.69 0.66 1.95
C THR A 165 3.10 0.89 3.35
N ASN A 166 1.94 1.53 3.45
CA ASN A 166 1.28 1.77 4.74
C ASN A 166 0.90 0.47 5.46
N ILE A 167 0.45 -0.55 4.72
CA ILE A 167 0.12 -1.85 5.31
C ILE A 167 1.39 -2.53 5.83
N VAL A 168 2.46 -2.57 5.05
CA VAL A 168 3.73 -3.16 5.48
C VAL A 168 4.27 -2.43 6.71
N LYS A 169 4.24 -1.09 6.72
CA LYS A 169 4.63 -0.29 7.89
C LYS A 169 3.81 -0.65 9.12
N SER A 170 2.49 -0.75 9.01
CA SER A 170 1.62 -1.15 10.13
C SER A 170 1.94 -2.56 10.65
N ILE A 171 2.28 -3.49 9.76
CA ILE A 171 2.72 -4.84 10.13
C ILE A 171 4.05 -4.78 10.90
N LEU A 172 5.01 -4.00 10.42
CA LEU A 172 6.31 -3.83 11.10
C LEU A 172 6.15 -3.17 12.47
N ASP A 173 5.31 -2.15 12.59
CA ASP A 173 4.99 -1.50 13.86
C ASP A 173 4.38 -2.47 14.88
N ASN A 174 3.51 -3.38 14.43
CA ASN A 174 2.95 -4.42 15.29
C ASN A 174 4.02 -5.45 15.68
N TYR A 175 4.86 -5.85 14.73
CA TYR A 175 5.95 -6.78 15.00
C TYR A 175 6.98 -6.18 15.99
N GLN A 176 7.29 -4.89 15.92
CA GLN A 176 8.16 -4.22 16.88
C GLN A 176 7.57 -4.23 18.30
N LYS A 177 6.24 -4.14 18.44
CA LYS A 177 5.54 -4.14 19.73
C LYS A 177 5.39 -5.53 20.33
N GLU A 178 5.05 -6.51 19.52
CA GLU A 178 4.65 -7.84 19.97
C GLU A 178 5.75 -8.91 19.72
N GLY A 179 6.77 -8.58 18.92
CA GLY A 179 7.84 -9.50 18.54
C GLY A 179 7.33 -10.70 17.76
N LEU A 180 7.98 -11.85 17.97
CA LEU A 180 7.61 -13.11 17.33
C LEU A 180 6.21 -13.60 17.70
N ASP A 181 5.64 -13.14 18.82
CA ASP A 181 4.29 -13.53 19.22
C ASP A 181 3.23 -13.01 18.23
N TYR A 182 3.48 -11.87 17.55
CA TYR A 182 2.63 -11.35 16.50
C TYR A 182 2.47 -12.31 15.30
N LEU A 183 3.49 -13.10 15.02
CA LEU A 183 3.50 -14.06 13.91
C LEU A 183 3.19 -15.51 14.35
N LYS A 184 2.95 -15.71 15.64
CA LYS A 184 2.74 -17.04 16.19
C LYS A 184 1.41 -17.62 15.77
N ASN A 185 1.42 -18.89 15.28
CA ASN A 185 0.24 -19.61 14.81
C ASN A 185 -0.54 -18.90 13.68
N THR A 186 0.15 -18.12 12.87
CA THR A 186 -0.42 -17.42 11.72
C THR A 186 0.48 -17.58 10.50
N LYS A 187 0.00 -17.17 9.35
CA LYS A 187 0.70 -17.25 8.07
C LYS A 187 0.89 -15.85 7.48
N ILE A 188 1.92 -15.72 6.67
CA ILE A 188 2.20 -14.51 5.90
C ILE A 188 1.82 -14.78 4.44
N TRP A 189 1.03 -13.88 3.87
CA TRP A 189 0.56 -13.97 2.50
C TRP A 189 0.95 -12.71 1.73
N VAL A 190 1.39 -12.88 0.50
CA VAL A 190 1.79 -11.77 -0.38
C VAL A 190 1.05 -11.85 -1.70
N CYS A 191 0.42 -10.75 -2.10
CA CYS A 191 -0.20 -10.64 -3.41
C CYS A 191 0.87 -10.49 -4.49
N ASP A 192 0.91 -11.43 -5.40
CA ASP A 192 1.86 -11.50 -6.50
C ASP A 192 1.72 -10.34 -7.52
N ILE A 193 0.62 -9.61 -7.49
CA ILE A 193 0.35 -8.51 -8.41
C ILE A 193 0.77 -7.14 -7.85
N CYS A 194 0.46 -6.84 -6.59
CA CYS A 194 0.65 -5.50 -6.02
C CYS A 194 1.51 -5.47 -4.76
N GLY A 195 2.02 -6.63 -4.29
CA GLY A 195 2.82 -6.70 -3.07
C GLY A 195 2.04 -6.53 -1.76
N PHE A 196 0.71 -6.53 -1.79
CA PHE A 196 -0.10 -6.51 -0.57
C PHE A 196 0.29 -7.67 0.35
N VAL A 197 0.61 -7.35 1.60
CA VAL A 197 0.95 -8.34 2.63
C VAL A 197 -0.22 -8.51 3.58
N TYR A 198 -0.53 -9.76 3.91
CA TYR A 198 -1.57 -10.11 4.87
C TYR A 198 -1.04 -11.14 5.86
N ILE A 199 -1.35 -10.96 7.14
CA ILE A 199 -1.03 -11.90 8.21
C ILE A 199 -2.34 -12.48 8.74
N GLY A 200 -2.48 -13.80 8.66
CA GLY A 200 -3.69 -14.52 9.06
C GLY A 200 -3.71 -15.94 8.53
N ASP A 201 -4.68 -16.75 8.95
CA ASP A 201 -4.75 -18.18 8.62
C ASP A 201 -5.05 -18.41 7.13
N THR A 202 -5.91 -17.58 6.55
CA THR A 202 -6.34 -17.69 5.15
C THR A 202 -6.34 -16.30 4.51
N PRO A 203 -5.89 -16.17 3.25
CA PRO A 203 -5.88 -14.88 2.58
C PRO A 203 -7.30 -14.41 2.25
N PRO A 204 -7.52 -13.10 2.10
CA PRO A 204 -8.81 -12.57 1.65
C PRO A 204 -9.19 -13.11 0.27
N VAL A 205 -10.47 -13.37 0.03
CA VAL A 205 -11.01 -13.92 -1.24
C VAL A 205 -10.64 -13.05 -2.44
N VAL A 206 -10.52 -11.74 -2.21
CA VAL A 206 -10.14 -10.74 -3.21
C VAL A 206 -9.11 -9.80 -2.59
N CYS A 207 -8.02 -9.55 -3.31
CA CYS A 207 -7.01 -8.59 -2.85
C CYS A 207 -7.65 -7.20 -2.63
N PRO A 208 -7.52 -6.60 -1.42
CA PRO A 208 -8.16 -5.33 -1.13
C PRO A 208 -7.56 -4.16 -1.93
N ILE A 209 -6.34 -4.30 -2.42
CA ILE A 209 -5.62 -3.26 -3.17
C ILE A 209 -5.92 -3.35 -4.66
N CYS A 210 -5.54 -4.44 -5.33
CA CYS A 210 -5.62 -4.56 -6.79
C CYS A 210 -6.81 -5.36 -7.31
N LYS A 211 -7.64 -5.89 -6.40
CA LYS A 211 -8.91 -6.58 -6.71
C LYS A 211 -8.77 -7.91 -7.46
N VAL A 212 -7.58 -8.50 -7.49
CA VAL A 212 -7.40 -9.86 -8.02
C VAL A 212 -7.91 -10.92 -7.05
N PRO A 213 -8.33 -12.09 -7.55
CA PRO A 213 -8.78 -13.19 -6.69
C PRO A 213 -7.65 -13.77 -5.84
N SER A 214 -7.99 -14.45 -4.74
CA SER A 214 -7.06 -15.01 -3.74
C SER A 214 -5.99 -15.94 -4.32
N LEU A 215 -6.23 -16.58 -5.47
CA LEU A 215 -5.24 -17.41 -6.15
C LEU A 215 -3.96 -16.66 -6.56
N LYS A 216 -3.98 -15.34 -6.51
CA LYS A 216 -2.81 -14.46 -6.71
C LYS A 216 -2.17 -13.99 -5.40
N ILE A 217 -2.63 -14.52 -4.26
CA ILE A 217 -2.07 -14.22 -2.96
C ILE A 217 -1.39 -15.50 -2.46
N MET A 218 -0.06 -15.47 -2.43
CA MET A 218 0.77 -16.64 -2.16
C MET A 218 1.23 -16.65 -0.70
N GLU A 219 1.27 -17.84 -0.10
CA GLU A 219 1.87 -18.04 1.22
C GLU A 219 3.40 -17.90 1.13
N VAL A 220 3.98 -17.12 2.03
CA VAL A 220 5.44 -17.02 2.19
C VAL A 220 5.91 -18.18 3.06
N GLN A 221 6.83 -18.99 2.53
CA GLN A 221 7.44 -20.12 3.22
C GLN A 221 8.70 -19.71 3.97
#